data_3a155f7bc50f5548d86af18a21f71eb2
#
_entry.id   3a155f7bc50f5548d86af18a21f71eb2
#
_cell.length_a   1.000
_cell.length_b   1.000
_cell.length_c   1.000
_cell.angle_alpha   90.00
_cell.angle_beta   90.00
_cell.angle_gamma   90.00
#
_symmetry.space_group_name_H-M   'P 1'
#
loop_
_entity.id
_entity.type
_entity.pdbx_description
1 polymer ?
#
loop_
_entity_poly.entity_id
_entity_poly.type
_entity_poly.pdbx_seq_one_letter_code
_entity_poly.pdbx_strand_id
1 'polypeptide(L)'
;PYLMDAVKQKDEKLFKTNGELWQFLRDSGDRYIFDAVKKGHDQPIPEEIAVGIDTTQPNLLERRSHWNERTPDALALPTEIWRETIERLQRYRSIKAKIENGEITAINDFITYNLDIRQFAYDYLSHTQNHLFVEYFYDALQRVTILDPTCGSGAFLFAALNILEPLYEVCISRMLEFHEKNQHLFTRQLQEIQNKYRSNIQYFIYKSIILRNLYGVDIMVEATEIAKLRLFLKIVAVVDVDKRDPNLGLDPLPDIDFNIRCGNTLVGYAT
;
A
#
# COMPACT_ATOMS: atom_id res chain seq x y z
N PRO A 1 3.25 1.55 -6.44
CA PRO A 1 3.94 2.14 -7.60
C PRO A 1 2.96 2.67 -8.64
N TYR A 2 2.04 1.84 -9.18
CA TYR A 2 1.11 2.23 -10.25
C TYR A 2 0.38 3.56 -10.00
N LEU A 3 -0.19 3.77 -8.81
CA LEU A 3 -0.91 5.00 -8.47
C LEU A 3 0.04 6.22 -8.49
N MET A 4 1.24 6.09 -7.96
CA MET A 4 2.25 7.16 -7.97
C MET A 4 2.74 7.44 -9.39
N ASP A 5 2.93 6.43 -10.22
CA ASP A 5 3.29 6.60 -11.63
C ASP A 5 2.17 7.28 -12.43
N ALA A 6 0.91 6.97 -12.13
CA ALA A 6 -0.24 7.65 -12.74
C ALA A 6 -0.30 9.15 -12.38
N VAL A 7 0.04 9.51 -11.13
CA VAL A 7 0.18 10.92 -10.73
C VAL A 7 1.34 11.58 -11.47
N LYS A 8 2.50 10.90 -11.57
CA LYS A 8 3.67 11.40 -12.29
C LYS A 8 3.37 11.70 -13.77
N GLN A 9 2.58 10.84 -14.42
CA GLN A 9 2.14 11.08 -15.80
C GLN A 9 1.27 12.34 -15.96
N LYS A 10 0.55 12.75 -14.91
CA LYS A 10 -0.28 13.96 -14.91
C LYS A 10 0.53 15.22 -14.62
N ASP A 11 1.46 15.13 -13.68
CA ASP A 11 2.36 16.24 -13.34
C ASP A 11 3.75 15.73 -12.92
N GLU A 12 4.66 15.70 -13.88
CA GLU A 12 6.05 15.29 -13.67
C GLU A 12 6.82 16.23 -12.72
N LYS A 13 6.37 17.49 -12.59
CA LYS A 13 7.05 18.47 -11.72
C LYS A 13 7.03 18.06 -10.25
N LEU A 14 5.98 17.32 -9.83
CA LEU A 14 5.85 16.81 -8.46
C LEU A 14 6.94 15.78 -8.12
N PHE A 15 7.53 15.15 -9.13
CA PHE A 15 8.51 14.05 -8.99
C PHE A 15 9.95 14.49 -9.37
N LYS A 16 10.21 15.80 -9.45
CA LYS A 16 11.58 16.27 -9.62
C LYS A 16 12.45 15.89 -8.43
N THR A 17 13.71 15.56 -8.67
CA THR A 17 14.68 15.06 -7.68
C THR A 17 14.77 15.93 -6.41
N ASN A 18 14.64 17.24 -6.55
CA ASN A 18 14.62 18.18 -5.42
C ASN A 18 13.21 18.60 -5.01
N GLY A 19 12.17 17.87 -5.46
CA GLY A 19 10.78 18.17 -5.14
C GLY A 19 10.40 17.80 -3.71
N GLU A 20 9.25 18.32 -3.28
CA GLU A 20 8.69 18.13 -1.94
C GLU A 20 8.51 16.64 -1.60
N LEU A 21 8.10 15.82 -2.57
CA LEU A 21 7.92 14.37 -2.39
C LEU A 21 9.20 13.69 -1.88
N TRP A 22 10.33 13.96 -2.54
CA TRP A 22 11.60 13.33 -2.18
C TRP A 22 12.24 13.96 -0.95
N GLN A 23 11.97 15.24 -0.68
CA GLN A 23 12.35 15.86 0.58
C GLN A 23 11.61 15.20 1.74
N PHE A 24 10.30 14.95 1.60
CA PHE A 24 9.51 14.23 2.60
C PHE A 24 10.07 12.83 2.90
N LEU A 25 10.56 12.12 1.86
CA LEU A 25 11.25 10.84 2.04
C LEU A 25 12.57 11.00 2.82
N ARG A 26 13.40 11.97 2.43
CA ARG A 26 14.70 12.23 3.12
C ARG A 26 14.51 12.53 4.60
N ASP A 27 13.52 13.34 4.92
CA ASP A 27 13.23 13.77 6.29
C ASP A 27 12.60 12.65 7.13
N SER A 28 12.19 11.54 6.52
CA SER A 28 11.53 10.41 7.20
C SER A 28 12.48 9.50 7.98
N GLY A 29 13.80 9.62 7.78
CA GLY A 29 14.80 8.74 8.36
C GLY A 29 14.66 7.29 7.86
N ASP A 30 14.31 6.36 8.74
CA ASP A 30 14.14 4.94 8.40
C ASP A 30 12.68 4.46 8.46
N ARG A 31 11.72 5.40 8.51
CA ARG A 31 10.30 5.11 8.69
C ARG A 31 9.74 4.10 7.69
N TYR A 32 10.20 4.14 6.45
CA TYR A 32 9.72 3.27 5.37
C TYR A 32 10.59 2.04 5.13
N ILE A 33 11.58 1.80 5.97
CA ILE A 33 12.28 0.52 6.04
C ILE A 33 11.47 -0.41 6.94
N PHE A 34 11.14 -1.62 6.45
CA PHE A 34 10.35 -2.59 7.23
C PHE A 34 11.02 -2.97 8.54
N ASP A 35 10.23 -3.13 9.61
CA ASP A 35 10.71 -3.47 10.95
C ASP A 35 11.57 -4.74 11.00
N ALA A 36 11.23 -5.72 10.17
CA ALA A 36 12.04 -6.93 10.04
C ALA A 36 13.47 -6.63 9.57
N VAL A 37 13.67 -5.62 8.70
CA VAL A 37 15.00 -5.22 8.24
C VAL A 37 15.75 -4.44 9.31
N LYS A 38 15.03 -3.63 10.10
CA LYS A 38 15.59 -2.80 11.18
C LYS A 38 15.94 -3.60 12.43
N LYS A 39 15.36 -4.77 12.63
CA LYS A 39 15.49 -5.49 13.90
C LYS A 39 16.95 -5.62 14.39
N GLY A 40 17.21 -5.18 15.61
CA GLY A 40 18.53 -5.26 16.25
C GLY A 40 19.55 -4.22 15.78
N HIS A 41 19.13 -3.22 14.99
CA HIS A 41 20.04 -2.18 14.48
C HIS A 41 20.64 -1.29 15.58
N ASP A 42 19.95 -1.17 16.71
CA ASP A 42 20.30 -0.40 17.92
C ASP A 42 21.11 -1.21 18.95
N GLN A 43 21.25 -2.51 18.71
CA GLN A 43 21.97 -3.39 19.61
C GLN A 43 23.46 -3.49 19.23
N PRO A 44 24.37 -3.57 20.22
CA PRO A 44 25.79 -3.77 19.96
C PRO A 44 26.04 -5.17 19.39
N ILE A 45 26.89 -5.24 18.36
CA ILE A 45 27.36 -6.51 17.82
C ILE A 45 28.52 -6.99 18.70
N PRO A 46 28.53 -8.25 19.18
CA PRO A 46 29.64 -8.81 19.94
C PRO A 46 30.96 -8.69 19.21
N GLU A 47 32.08 -8.42 19.95
CA GLU A 47 33.41 -8.23 19.36
C GLU A 47 33.87 -9.42 18.52
N GLU A 48 33.60 -10.65 18.99
CA GLU A 48 33.90 -11.91 18.30
C GLU A 48 33.23 -12.06 16.92
N ILE A 49 32.10 -11.40 16.73
CA ILE A 49 31.40 -11.34 15.43
C ILE A 49 31.88 -10.14 14.63
N ALA A 50 32.04 -8.99 15.28
CA ALA A 50 32.39 -7.73 14.63
C ALA A 50 33.75 -7.80 13.90
N VAL A 51 34.71 -8.55 14.41
CA VAL A 51 36.03 -8.76 13.77
C VAL A 51 35.93 -9.38 12.37
N GLY A 52 34.85 -10.11 12.09
CA GLY A 52 34.59 -10.73 10.79
C GLY A 52 33.94 -9.82 9.74
N ILE A 53 33.55 -8.58 10.11
CA ILE A 53 32.84 -7.65 9.20
C ILE A 53 33.80 -7.05 8.18
N ASP A 54 35.00 -6.68 8.59
CA ASP A 54 36.02 -6.12 7.69
C ASP A 54 36.63 -7.22 6.82
N THR A 55 36.29 -7.20 5.54
CA THR A 55 36.79 -8.19 4.54
C THR A 55 38.18 -7.89 4.02
N THR A 56 38.76 -6.73 4.32
CA THR A 56 40.12 -6.32 3.87
C THR A 56 41.22 -6.93 4.70
N GLN A 57 40.93 -7.36 5.91
CA GLN A 57 41.88 -7.96 6.85
C GLN A 57 42.15 -9.44 6.53
N PRO A 58 43.38 -9.94 6.79
CA PRO A 58 43.70 -11.35 6.55
C PRO A 58 42.90 -12.29 7.49
N ASN A 59 42.98 -13.59 7.20
CA ASN A 59 42.38 -14.67 8.00
C ASN A 59 40.86 -14.54 8.19
N LEU A 60 40.13 -14.14 7.13
CA LEU A 60 38.70 -13.91 7.19
C LEU A 60 37.91 -15.15 7.67
N LEU A 61 38.30 -16.36 7.29
CA LEU A 61 37.65 -17.61 7.71
C LEU A 61 37.71 -17.82 9.22
N GLU A 62 38.88 -17.58 9.82
CA GLU A 62 39.08 -17.70 11.27
C GLU A 62 38.24 -16.66 12.01
N ARG A 63 38.26 -15.41 11.56
CA ARG A 63 37.47 -14.29 12.12
C ARG A 63 35.97 -14.48 12.00
N ARG A 64 35.52 -15.35 11.08
CA ARG A 64 34.13 -15.72 10.88
C ARG A 64 33.75 -17.11 11.43
N SER A 65 34.57 -17.68 12.29
CA SER A 65 34.34 -19.03 12.84
C SER A 65 32.97 -19.17 13.52
N HIS A 66 32.46 -18.14 14.20
CA HIS A 66 31.17 -18.13 14.89
C HIS A 66 29.99 -17.61 14.04
N TRP A 67 30.23 -17.25 12.78
CA TRP A 67 29.20 -16.64 11.91
C TRP A 67 28.10 -17.59 11.48
N ASN A 68 28.27 -18.89 11.64
CA ASN A 68 27.25 -19.89 11.35
C ASN A 68 26.44 -20.28 12.61
N GLU A 69 26.75 -19.70 13.75
CA GLU A 69 25.99 -19.90 14.99
C GLU A 69 24.71 -19.08 14.99
N ARG A 70 23.72 -19.54 15.77
CA ARG A 70 22.44 -18.84 15.91
C ARG A 70 22.65 -17.49 16.59
N THR A 71 22.08 -16.44 16.01
CA THR A 71 22.08 -15.11 16.60
C THR A 71 21.05 -15.01 17.72
N PRO A 72 21.35 -14.29 18.84
CA PRO A 72 20.38 -14.02 19.88
C PRO A 72 19.13 -13.31 19.39
N ASP A 73 17.96 -13.64 19.96
CA ASP A 73 16.64 -13.14 19.52
C ASP A 73 16.50 -11.61 19.63
N ALA A 74 17.33 -10.95 20.43
CA ALA A 74 17.37 -9.48 20.52
C ALA A 74 17.85 -8.83 19.23
N LEU A 75 18.75 -9.48 18.49
CA LEU A 75 19.34 -8.99 17.24
C LEU A 75 18.72 -9.63 16.01
N ALA A 76 18.25 -10.88 16.12
CA ALA A 76 17.90 -11.72 14.99
C ALA A 76 16.40 -11.79 14.69
N LEU A 77 16.07 -12.08 13.45
CA LEU A 77 14.79 -12.67 13.07
C LEU A 77 14.78 -14.17 13.47
N PRO A 78 13.61 -14.81 13.59
CA PRO A 78 13.54 -16.23 13.87
C PRO A 78 14.41 -17.05 12.92
N THR A 79 15.23 -17.94 13.49
CA THR A 79 16.16 -18.83 12.75
C THR A 79 17.39 -18.20 12.09
N GLU A 80 17.60 -16.89 12.17
CA GLU A 80 18.80 -16.25 11.63
C GLU A 80 20.09 -16.69 12.34
N ILE A 81 21.14 -16.85 11.57
CA ILE A 81 22.53 -16.99 12.03
C ILE A 81 23.26 -15.67 11.89
N TRP A 82 24.42 -15.52 12.54
CA TRP A 82 25.16 -14.27 12.55
C TRP A 82 25.49 -13.71 11.16
N ARG A 83 25.82 -14.57 10.21
CA ARG A 83 26.06 -14.11 8.84
C ARG A 83 24.86 -13.38 8.24
N GLU A 84 23.67 -13.96 8.37
CA GLU A 84 22.44 -13.39 7.82
C GLU A 84 22.06 -12.10 8.56
N THR A 85 22.20 -12.09 9.90
CA THR A 85 21.95 -10.89 10.72
C THR A 85 22.89 -9.74 10.33
N ILE A 86 24.20 -10.01 10.15
CA ILE A 86 25.17 -8.97 9.76
C ILE A 86 24.84 -8.44 8.36
N GLU A 87 24.55 -9.29 7.39
CA GLU A 87 24.16 -8.89 6.03
C GLU A 87 22.88 -8.03 6.04
N ARG A 88 21.87 -8.40 6.84
CA ARG A 88 20.65 -7.63 7.00
C ARG A 88 20.92 -6.26 7.63
N LEU A 89 21.72 -6.17 8.69
CA LEU A 89 22.09 -4.91 9.33
C LEU A 89 22.93 -4.01 8.41
N GLN A 90 23.84 -4.58 7.62
CA GLN A 90 24.58 -3.82 6.61
C GLN A 90 23.66 -3.28 5.52
N ARG A 91 22.71 -4.09 5.04
CA ARG A 91 21.65 -3.66 4.11
C ARG A 91 20.81 -2.53 4.69
N TYR A 92 20.38 -2.64 5.95
CA TYR A 92 19.65 -1.56 6.63
C TYR A 92 20.43 -0.25 6.62
N ARG A 93 21.72 -0.27 7.03
CA ARG A 93 22.56 0.92 7.06
C ARG A 93 22.75 1.54 5.67
N SER A 94 22.96 0.69 4.66
CA SER A 94 23.10 1.14 3.27
C SER A 94 21.81 1.81 2.75
N ILE A 95 20.65 1.21 3.00
CA ILE A 95 19.36 1.77 2.57
C ILE A 95 19.09 3.09 3.30
N LYS A 96 19.29 3.14 4.61
CA LYS A 96 19.13 4.36 5.41
C LYS A 96 20.01 5.49 4.89
N ALA A 97 21.28 5.24 4.63
CA ALA A 97 22.19 6.23 4.06
C ALA A 97 21.70 6.73 2.67
N LYS A 98 21.18 5.84 1.83
CA LYS A 98 20.63 6.23 0.53
C LYS A 98 19.39 7.14 0.64
N ILE A 99 18.52 6.90 1.63
CA ILE A 99 17.38 7.79 1.92
C ILE A 99 17.89 9.16 2.36
N GLU A 100 18.78 9.20 3.37
CA GLU A 100 19.32 10.44 3.96
C GLU A 100 20.13 11.26 2.94
N ASN A 101 20.88 10.62 2.07
CA ASN A 101 21.67 11.27 1.00
C ASN A 101 20.82 11.69 -0.21
N GLY A 102 19.52 11.31 -0.26
CA GLY A 102 18.64 11.63 -1.38
C GLY A 102 18.99 10.88 -2.67
N GLU A 103 19.55 9.68 -2.55
CA GLU A 103 19.86 8.81 -3.71
C GLU A 103 18.59 8.10 -4.25
N ILE A 104 17.54 8.03 -3.42
CA ILE A 104 16.23 7.45 -3.80
C ILE A 104 15.39 8.55 -4.42
N THR A 105 15.19 8.50 -5.73
CA THR A 105 14.55 9.55 -6.52
C THR A 105 13.54 9.04 -7.54
N ALA A 106 13.29 7.73 -7.54
CA ALA A 106 12.33 7.10 -8.43
C ALA A 106 11.36 6.17 -7.66
N ILE A 107 10.15 6.05 -8.16
CA ILE A 107 9.14 5.15 -7.57
C ILE A 107 9.63 3.70 -7.58
N ASN A 108 10.35 3.28 -8.62
CA ASN A 108 10.92 1.95 -8.71
C ASN A 108 12.01 1.67 -7.67
N ASP A 109 12.64 2.70 -7.08
CA ASP A 109 13.62 2.51 -6.02
C ASP A 109 12.98 1.92 -4.77
N PHE A 110 11.69 2.21 -4.49
CA PHE A 110 10.95 1.57 -3.40
C PHE A 110 10.87 0.05 -3.59
N ILE A 111 10.71 -0.43 -4.82
CA ILE A 111 10.71 -1.87 -5.12
C ILE A 111 12.13 -2.42 -5.00
N THR A 112 13.11 -1.74 -5.60
CA THR A 112 14.52 -2.17 -5.64
C THR A 112 15.09 -2.34 -4.23
N TYR A 113 14.79 -1.40 -3.33
CA TYR A 113 15.28 -1.41 -1.95
C TYR A 113 14.30 -2.03 -0.95
N ASN A 114 13.13 -2.50 -1.43
CA ASN A 114 12.08 -3.08 -0.62
C ASN A 114 11.64 -2.12 0.51
N LEU A 115 11.23 -0.92 0.14
CA LEU A 115 10.66 0.08 1.05
C LEU A 115 9.13 0.00 1.09
N ASP A 116 8.53 0.41 2.19
CA ASP A 116 7.07 0.45 2.33
C ASP A 116 6.46 1.64 1.57
N ILE A 117 6.28 1.45 0.27
CA ILE A 117 5.67 2.45 -0.60
C ILE A 117 4.21 2.72 -0.22
N ARG A 118 3.50 1.77 0.38
CA ARG A 118 2.11 1.95 0.81
C ARG A 118 2.05 2.96 1.94
N GLN A 119 2.87 2.75 2.99
CA GLN A 119 2.95 3.68 4.11
C GLN A 119 3.44 5.05 3.66
N PHE A 120 4.44 5.09 2.76
CA PHE A 120 4.92 6.35 2.19
C PHE A 120 3.82 7.13 1.45
N ALA A 121 3.06 6.46 0.59
CA ALA A 121 1.97 7.11 -0.15
C ALA A 121 0.88 7.63 0.80
N TYR A 122 0.50 6.84 1.81
CA TYR A 122 -0.47 7.24 2.83
C TYR A 122 0.01 8.47 3.62
N ASP A 123 1.24 8.44 4.12
CA ASP A 123 1.81 9.53 4.91
C ASP A 123 1.96 10.82 4.08
N TYR A 124 2.45 10.70 2.84
CA TYR A 124 2.58 11.86 1.97
C TYR A 124 1.21 12.48 1.64
N LEU A 125 0.20 11.65 1.31
CA LEU A 125 -1.16 12.11 1.11
C LEU A 125 -1.70 12.85 2.35
N SER A 126 -1.44 12.32 3.55
CA SER A 126 -1.91 12.90 4.81
C SER A 126 -1.31 14.28 5.10
N HIS A 127 -0.09 14.55 4.63
CA HIS A 127 0.66 15.76 4.99
C HIS A 127 0.79 16.79 3.85
N THR A 128 0.65 16.37 2.59
CA THR A 128 0.85 17.26 1.44
C THR A 128 -0.09 18.47 1.46
N GLN A 129 0.43 19.64 1.13
CA GLN A 129 -0.37 20.86 0.91
C GLN A 129 -0.74 21.04 -0.57
N ASN A 130 -0.35 20.11 -1.44
CA ASN A 130 -0.64 20.14 -2.85
C ASN A 130 -1.96 19.44 -3.18
N HIS A 131 -3.02 20.21 -3.38
CA HIS A 131 -4.34 19.68 -3.72
C HIS A 131 -4.36 18.94 -5.08
N LEU A 132 -3.51 19.32 -6.05
CA LEU A 132 -3.43 18.61 -7.34
C LEU A 132 -2.89 17.18 -7.16
N PHE A 133 -1.94 16.98 -6.24
CA PHE A 133 -1.46 15.64 -5.94
C PHE A 133 -2.59 14.75 -5.43
N VAL A 134 -3.39 15.25 -4.49
CA VAL A 134 -4.56 14.53 -3.94
C VAL A 134 -5.59 14.24 -5.03
N GLU A 135 -5.88 15.22 -5.91
CA GLU A 135 -6.81 15.05 -7.02
C GLU A 135 -6.36 13.96 -8.00
N TYR A 136 -5.12 14.02 -8.45
CA TYR A 136 -4.59 13.05 -9.41
C TYR A 136 -4.46 11.65 -8.81
N PHE A 137 -4.13 11.57 -7.51
CA PHE A 137 -4.05 10.29 -6.81
C PHE A 137 -5.44 9.67 -6.64
N TYR A 138 -6.43 10.46 -6.25
CA TYR A 138 -7.82 10.02 -6.16
C TYR A 138 -8.37 9.56 -7.52
N ASP A 139 -8.10 10.32 -8.58
CA ASP A 139 -8.44 9.93 -9.95
C ASP A 139 -7.80 8.60 -10.37
N ALA A 140 -6.53 8.39 -9.99
CA ALA A 140 -5.84 7.13 -10.23
C ALA A 140 -6.45 5.97 -9.44
N LEU A 141 -6.84 6.20 -8.17
CA LEU A 141 -7.56 5.22 -7.36
C LEU A 141 -8.88 4.79 -8.01
N GLN A 142 -9.63 5.74 -8.55
CA GLN A 142 -10.91 5.43 -9.20
C GLN A 142 -10.75 4.66 -10.51
N ARG A 143 -9.58 4.68 -11.15
CA ARG A 143 -9.33 4.04 -12.45
C ARG A 143 -8.55 2.75 -12.37
N VAL A 144 -7.81 2.52 -11.28
CA VAL A 144 -7.03 1.28 -11.15
C VAL A 144 -7.95 0.08 -11.12
N THR A 145 -7.64 -0.92 -11.93
CA THR A 145 -8.34 -2.21 -11.94
C THR A 145 -7.38 -3.31 -11.52
N ILE A 146 -7.85 -4.20 -10.66
CA ILE A 146 -7.12 -5.33 -10.11
C ILE A 146 -7.88 -6.58 -10.51
N LEU A 147 -7.28 -7.40 -11.36
CA LEU A 147 -7.84 -8.67 -11.81
C LEU A 147 -7.12 -9.83 -11.13
N ASP A 148 -7.89 -10.68 -10.47
CA ASP A 148 -7.44 -11.98 -10.01
C ASP A 148 -8.00 -13.06 -10.98
N PRO A 149 -7.15 -13.64 -11.83
CA PRO A 149 -7.59 -14.59 -12.86
C PRO A 149 -7.92 -15.99 -12.32
N THR A 150 -7.70 -16.22 -11.02
CA THR A 150 -7.96 -17.49 -10.31
C THR A 150 -8.45 -17.20 -8.89
N CYS A 151 -9.49 -16.37 -8.79
CA CYS A 151 -9.82 -15.68 -7.54
C CYS A 151 -10.31 -16.62 -6.41
N GLY A 152 -10.70 -17.84 -6.70
CA GLY A 152 -11.25 -18.74 -5.70
C GLY A 152 -12.37 -18.08 -4.90
N SER A 153 -12.33 -18.19 -3.58
CA SER A 153 -13.26 -17.50 -2.67
C SER A 153 -12.92 -16.02 -2.41
N GLY A 154 -12.07 -15.39 -3.23
CA GLY A 154 -11.78 -13.96 -3.20
C GLY A 154 -10.73 -13.50 -2.18
N ALA A 155 -9.86 -14.37 -1.69
CA ALA A 155 -8.87 -13.99 -0.67
C ALA A 155 -7.93 -12.88 -1.13
N PHE A 156 -7.44 -12.94 -2.37
CA PHE A 156 -6.59 -11.91 -2.95
C PHE A 156 -7.34 -10.59 -3.18
N LEU A 157 -8.61 -10.67 -3.62
CA LEU A 157 -9.47 -9.48 -3.78
C LEU A 157 -9.69 -8.77 -2.44
N PHE A 158 -9.84 -9.52 -1.33
CA PHE A 158 -9.91 -8.94 0.01
C PHE A 158 -8.62 -8.27 0.44
N ALA A 159 -7.47 -8.87 0.14
CA ALA A 159 -6.18 -8.24 0.42
C ALA A 159 -6.03 -6.93 -0.36
N ALA A 160 -6.44 -6.90 -1.62
CA ALA A 160 -6.46 -5.69 -2.44
C ALA A 160 -7.41 -4.62 -1.87
N LEU A 161 -8.62 -5.01 -1.43
CA LEU A 161 -9.57 -4.11 -0.77
C LEU A 161 -8.94 -3.45 0.46
N ASN A 162 -8.31 -4.23 1.34
CA ASN A 162 -7.68 -3.72 2.55
C ASN A 162 -6.48 -2.79 2.28
N ILE A 163 -5.87 -2.86 1.09
CA ILE A 163 -4.82 -1.93 0.66
C ILE A 163 -5.42 -0.63 0.13
N LEU A 164 -6.52 -0.70 -0.62
CA LEU A 164 -7.15 0.47 -1.24
C LEU A 164 -7.96 1.30 -0.25
N GLU A 165 -8.64 0.66 0.71
CA GLU A 165 -9.50 1.32 1.69
C GLU A 165 -8.83 2.51 2.37
N PRO A 166 -7.69 2.38 3.08
CA PRO A 166 -7.06 3.51 3.76
C PRO A 166 -6.58 4.61 2.80
N LEU A 167 -6.27 4.26 1.54
CA LEU A 167 -5.89 5.26 0.53
C LEU A 167 -7.10 6.08 0.07
N TYR A 168 -8.28 5.47 -0.08
CA TYR A 168 -9.52 6.21 -0.32
C TYR A 168 -9.87 7.11 0.86
N GLU A 169 -9.78 6.59 2.09
CA GLU A 169 -10.09 7.35 3.31
C GLU A 169 -9.24 8.61 3.42
N VAL A 170 -7.92 8.48 3.28
CA VAL A 170 -7.02 9.64 3.38
C VAL A 170 -7.27 10.64 2.26
N CYS A 171 -7.54 10.19 1.02
CA CYS A 171 -7.87 11.10 -0.08
C CYS A 171 -9.16 11.89 0.21
N ILE A 172 -10.22 11.22 0.68
CA ILE A 172 -11.50 11.87 0.98
C ILE A 172 -11.34 12.84 2.15
N SER A 173 -10.65 12.46 3.21
CA SER A 173 -10.34 13.32 4.35
C SER A 173 -9.59 14.58 3.91
N ARG A 174 -8.55 14.44 3.09
CA ARG A 174 -7.80 15.59 2.56
C ARG A 174 -8.62 16.46 1.62
N MET A 175 -9.48 15.87 0.78
CA MET A 175 -10.39 16.65 -0.07
C MET A 175 -11.36 17.49 0.78
N LEU A 176 -11.88 16.97 1.88
CA LEU A 176 -12.73 17.71 2.81
C LEU A 176 -11.98 18.88 3.45
N GLU A 177 -10.76 18.66 3.95
CA GLU A 177 -9.94 19.72 4.55
C GLU A 177 -9.59 20.84 3.54
N PHE A 178 -9.28 20.49 2.29
CA PHE A 178 -9.04 21.48 1.24
C PHE A 178 -10.31 22.25 0.87
N HIS A 179 -11.45 21.57 0.83
CA HIS A 179 -12.74 22.17 0.54
C HIS A 179 -13.18 23.15 1.64
N GLU A 180 -12.95 22.82 2.91
CA GLU A 180 -13.21 23.75 4.02
C GLU A 180 -12.39 25.04 3.91
N LYS A 181 -11.15 24.95 3.46
CA LYS A 181 -10.27 26.11 3.22
C LYS A 181 -10.64 26.90 1.96
N ASN A 182 -11.09 26.20 0.93
CA ASN A 182 -11.49 26.76 -0.35
C ASN A 182 -12.62 25.94 -0.99
N GLN A 183 -13.84 26.43 -0.89
CA GLN A 183 -15.07 25.78 -1.34
C GLN A 183 -15.14 25.46 -2.85
N HIS A 184 -14.22 26.02 -3.65
CA HIS A 184 -14.14 25.70 -5.08
C HIS A 184 -13.38 24.39 -5.36
N LEU A 185 -12.54 23.94 -4.41
CA LEU A 185 -11.80 22.70 -4.57
C LEU A 185 -12.69 21.48 -4.26
N PHE A 186 -12.57 20.45 -5.08
CA PHE A 186 -13.23 19.14 -4.89
C PHE A 186 -14.76 19.15 -4.79
N THR A 187 -15.42 20.26 -5.18
CA THR A 187 -16.88 20.41 -5.06
C THR A 187 -17.63 19.26 -5.74
N ARG A 188 -17.22 18.87 -6.95
CA ARG A 188 -17.86 17.80 -7.70
C ARG A 188 -17.72 16.44 -7.02
N GLN A 189 -16.51 16.10 -6.59
CA GLN A 189 -16.20 14.82 -5.93
C GLN A 189 -16.95 14.69 -4.59
N LEU A 190 -16.94 15.76 -3.80
CA LEU A 190 -17.60 15.76 -2.50
C LEU A 190 -19.12 15.79 -2.61
N GLN A 191 -19.69 16.51 -3.60
CA GLN A 191 -21.12 16.47 -3.86
C GLN A 191 -21.61 15.08 -4.26
N GLU A 192 -20.84 14.33 -5.07
CA GLU A 192 -21.18 12.95 -5.40
C GLU A 192 -21.26 12.08 -4.14
N ILE A 193 -20.27 12.23 -3.23
CA ILE A 193 -20.22 11.48 -1.97
C ILE A 193 -21.39 11.89 -1.05
N GLN A 194 -21.60 13.18 -0.84
CA GLN A 194 -22.64 13.71 0.07
C GLN A 194 -24.06 13.42 -0.45
N ASN A 195 -24.32 13.62 -1.73
CA ASN A 195 -25.68 13.48 -2.28
C ASN A 195 -26.12 12.01 -2.38
N LYS A 196 -25.20 11.10 -2.69
CA LYS A 196 -25.54 9.68 -2.87
C LYS A 196 -25.41 8.86 -1.59
N TYR A 197 -24.45 9.19 -0.74
CA TYR A 197 -24.10 8.35 0.40
C TYR A 197 -24.23 9.07 1.74
N ARG A 198 -24.71 10.31 1.73
CA ARG A 198 -24.92 11.18 2.93
C ARG A 198 -23.67 11.19 3.81
N SER A 199 -23.77 10.65 5.03
CA SER A 199 -22.66 10.59 5.98
C SER A 199 -21.89 9.27 5.98
N ASN A 200 -22.33 8.25 5.18
CA ASN A 200 -21.70 6.94 5.20
C ASN A 200 -20.53 6.83 4.21
N ILE A 201 -19.41 7.44 4.56
CA ILE A 201 -18.19 7.44 3.74
C ILE A 201 -17.64 6.03 3.55
N GLN A 202 -17.71 5.16 4.58
CA GLN A 202 -17.21 3.79 4.51
C GLN A 202 -17.98 2.96 3.49
N TYR A 203 -19.31 3.10 3.47
CA TYR A 203 -20.13 2.44 2.46
C TYR A 203 -19.75 2.90 1.05
N PHE A 204 -19.55 4.20 0.82
CA PHE A 204 -19.09 4.75 -0.46
C PHE A 204 -17.74 4.15 -0.87
N ILE A 205 -16.78 4.07 0.06
CA ILE A 205 -15.43 3.54 -0.19
C ILE A 205 -15.51 2.07 -0.63
N TYR A 206 -16.17 1.22 0.15
CA TYR A 206 -16.28 -0.20 -0.20
C TYR A 206 -17.03 -0.43 -1.50
N LYS A 207 -18.14 0.28 -1.72
CA LYS A 207 -18.88 0.21 -2.97
C LYS A 207 -18.01 0.64 -4.15
N SER A 208 -17.23 1.72 -4.01
CA SER A 208 -16.33 2.20 -5.06
C SER A 208 -15.23 1.19 -5.37
N ILE A 209 -14.57 0.63 -4.35
CA ILE A 209 -13.51 -0.36 -4.53
C ILE A 209 -14.06 -1.61 -5.22
N ILE A 210 -15.18 -2.16 -4.73
CA ILE A 210 -15.73 -3.40 -5.25
C ILE A 210 -16.20 -3.25 -6.70
N LEU A 211 -16.88 -2.14 -7.03
CA LEU A 211 -17.43 -1.95 -8.36
C LEU A 211 -16.41 -1.46 -9.40
N ARG A 212 -15.42 -0.67 -8.98
CA ARG A 212 -14.50 -0.02 -9.92
C ARG A 212 -13.13 -0.70 -10.00
N ASN A 213 -12.68 -1.27 -8.88
CA ASN A 213 -11.30 -1.70 -8.78
C ASN A 213 -11.11 -3.22 -8.82
N LEU A 214 -12.07 -4.01 -8.31
CA LEU A 214 -11.88 -5.44 -8.12
C LEU A 214 -12.57 -6.25 -9.21
N TYR A 215 -11.81 -7.14 -9.84
CA TYR A 215 -12.28 -8.09 -10.84
C TYR A 215 -11.72 -9.48 -10.53
N GLY A 216 -12.55 -10.51 -10.65
CA GLY A 216 -12.14 -11.87 -10.38
C GLY A 216 -12.76 -12.86 -11.39
N VAL A 217 -11.99 -13.87 -11.73
CA VAL A 217 -12.46 -15.00 -12.52
C VAL A 217 -12.05 -16.29 -11.83
N ASP A 218 -12.93 -17.28 -11.78
CA ASP A 218 -12.60 -18.62 -11.33
C ASP A 218 -13.37 -19.66 -12.11
N ILE A 219 -12.81 -20.86 -12.27
CA ILE A 219 -13.46 -21.94 -12.99
C ILE A 219 -14.60 -22.58 -12.17
N MET A 220 -14.54 -22.47 -10.83
CA MET A 220 -15.54 -23.04 -9.92
C MET A 220 -16.64 -22.03 -9.64
N VAL A 221 -17.88 -22.39 -9.99
CA VAL A 221 -19.07 -21.55 -9.74
C VAL A 221 -19.21 -21.27 -8.23
N GLU A 222 -19.09 -22.28 -7.41
CA GLU A 222 -19.25 -22.17 -5.94
C GLU A 222 -18.24 -21.22 -5.33
N ALA A 223 -16.99 -21.22 -5.84
CA ALA A 223 -15.95 -20.31 -5.36
C ALA A 223 -16.29 -18.85 -5.70
N THR A 224 -16.76 -18.58 -6.92
CA THR A 224 -17.19 -17.23 -7.32
C THR A 224 -18.39 -16.73 -6.52
N GLU A 225 -19.37 -17.59 -6.23
CA GLU A 225 -20.52 -17.22 -5.39
C GLU A 225 -20.09 -16.91 -3.94
N ILE A 226 -19.15 -17.68 -3.37
CA ILE A 226 -18.57 -17.38 -2.05
C ILE A 226 -17.81 -16.05 -2.08
N ALA A 227 -17.04 -15.75 -3.13
CA ALA A 227 -16.33 -14.47 -3.28
C ALA A 227 -17.31 -13.29 -3.31
N LYS A 228 -18.38 -13.39 -4.12
CA LYS A 228 -19.45 -12.38 -4.17
C LYS A 228 -20.10 -12.18 -2.80
N LEU A 229 -20.52 -13.26 -2.15
CA LEU A 229 -21.15 -13.18 -0.82
C LEU A 229 -20.25 -12.49 0.21
N ARG A 230 -18.97 -12.82 0.23
CA ARG A 230 -18.00 -12.19 1.15
C ARG A 230 -17.86 -10.70 0.89
N LEU A 231 -17.76 -10.27 -0.37
CA LEU A 231 -17.70 -8.85 -0.75
C LEU A 231 -19.00 -8.11 -0.36
N PHE A 232 -20.17 -8.70 -0.57
CA PHE A 232 -21.45 -8.17 -0.11
C PHE A 232 -21.50 -8.00 1.40
N LEU A 233 -21.09 -9.03 2.16
CA LEU A 233 -21.06 -8.96 3.62
C LEU A 233 -20.14 -7.83 4.12
N LYS A 234 -19.04 -7.56 3.41
CA LYS A 234 -18.16 -6.43 3.76
C LYS A 234 -18.85 -5.07 3.58
N ILE A 235 -19.66 -4.91 2.53
CA ILE A 235 -20.46 -3.69 2.32
C ILE A 235 -21.55 -3.59 3.40
N VAL A 236 -22.31 -4.67 3.63
CA VAL A 236 -23.43 -4.68 4.60
C VAL A 236 -22.94 -4.38 6.02
N ALA A 237 -21.74 -4.85 6.39
CA ALA A 237 -21.18 -4.63 7.72
C ALA A 237 -20.95 -3.14 8.09
N VAL A 238 -20.89 -2.26 7.09
CA VAL A 238 -20.64 -0.81 7.31
C VAL A 238 -21.86 0.05 6.99
N VAL A 239 -23.01 -0.55 6.69
CA VAL A 239 -24.23 0.19 6.38
C VAL A 239 -24.82 0.77 7.65
N ASP A 240 -24.94 2.10 7.71
CA ASP A 240 -25.71 2.79 8.73
C ASP A 240 -27.19 2.89 8.30
N VAL A 241 -28.08 2.44 9.16
CA VAL A 241 -29.51 2.41 8.92
C VAL A 241 -30.16 3.67 9.47
N ASP A 242 -30.74 4.51 8.63
CA ASP A 242 -31.57 5.63 9.07
C ASP A 242 -33.06 5.23 9.08
N LYS A 243 -33.60 5.00 10.26
CA LYS A 243 -35.02 4.60 10.45
C LYS A 243 -36.03 5.66 10.01
N ARG A 244 -35.59 6.89 9.71
CA ARG A 244 -36.45 8.01 9.31
C ARG A 244 -36.63 8.07 7.79
N ASP A 245 -35.74 7.43 7.04
CA ASP A 245 -35.79 7.46 5.60
C ASP A 245 -36.63 6.30 5.01
N PRO A 246 -37.32 6.55 3.88
CA PRO A 246 -37.90 5.47 3.10
C PRO A 246 -36.85 4.41 2.78
N ASN A 247 -37.21 3.13 2.87
CA ASN A 247 -36.28 2.01 2.69
C ASN A 247 -35.05 2.04 3.64
N LEU A 248 -35.22 2.63 4.83
CA LEU A 248 -34.15 2.74 5.84
C LEU A 248 -32.89 3.49 5.35
N GLY A 249 -32.98 4.30 4.32
CA GLY A 249 -31.84 4.97 3.69
C GLY A 249 -30.89 4.04 2.93
N LEU A 250 -31.30 2.79 2.71
CA LEU A 250 -30.45 1.79 2.05
C LEU A 250 -30.55 1.93 0.53
N ASP A 251 -29.38 2.06 -0.10
CA ASP A 251 -29.24 1.83 -1.56
C ASP A 251 -29.36 0.33 -1.86
N PRO A 252 -29.91 -0.04 -3.03
CA PRO A 252 -29.83 -1.42 -3.50
C PRO A 252 -28.39 -1.92 -3.50
N LEU A 253 -28.19 -3.16 -3.11
CA LEU A 253 -26.87 -3.80 -3.21
C LEU A 253 -26.37 -3.72 -4.66
N PRO A 254 -25.09 -3.40 -4.87
CA PRO A 254 -24.56 -3.28 -6.21
C PRO A 254 -24.53 -4.64 -6.91
N ASP A 255 -24.80 -4.64 -8.21
CA ASP A 255 -24.59 -5.81 -9.05
C ASP A 255 -23.10 -6.03 -9.29
N ILE A 256 -22.55 -7.09 -8.71
CA ILE A 256 -21.13 -7.47 -8.86
C ILE A 256 -20.94 -8.65 -9.82
N ASP A 257 -21.98 -9.10 -10.50
CA ASP A 257 -21.91 -10.20 -11.46
C ASP A 257 -21.01 -9.90 -12.67
N PHE A 258 -20.82 -8.62 -12.96
CA PHE A 258 -19.87 -8.19 -13.98
C PHE A 258 -18.42 -8.19 -13.51
N ASN A 259 -18.19 -8.09 -12.21
CA ASN A 259 -16.87 -8.01 -11.61
C ASN A 259 -16.29 -9.39 -11.25
N ILE A 260 -17.15 -10.29 -10.75
CA ILE A 260 -16.74 -11.63 -10.35
C ILE A 260 -17.48 -12.64 -11.22
N ARG A 261 -16.73 -13.35 -12.05
CA ARG A 261 -17.32 -14.26 -13.05
C ARG A 261 -16.77 -15.67 -12.96
N CYS A 262 -17.64 -16.63 -13.19
CA CYS A 262 -17.22 -17.99 -13.48
C CYS A 262 -16.75 -18.10 -14.93
N GLY A 263 -15.55 -18.68 -15.13
CA GLY A 263 -14.98 -18.89 -16.46
C GLY A 263 -13.56 -19.43 -16.41
N ASN A 264 -13.06 -19.81 -17.57
CA ASN A 264 -11.69 -20.26 -17.76
C ASN A 264 -10.85 -19.10 -18.33
N THR A 265 -9.93 -18.56 -17.55
CA THR A 265 -9.07 -17.44 -17.95
C THR A 265 -8.04 -17.78 -19.01
N LEU A 266 -7.74 -19.08 -19.20
CA LEU A 266 -6.82 -19.55 -20.25
C LEU A 266 -7.49 -19.66 -21.63
N VAL A 267 -8.82 -19.69 -21.65
CA VAL A 267 -9.60 -19.78 -22.89
C VAL A 267 -10.28 -18.42 -23.09
N GLY A 268 -9.52 -17.45 -23.59
CA GLY A 268 -10.06 -16.14 -23.99
C GLY A 268 -10.73 -16.19 -25.34
N TYR A 269 -11.65 -15.27 -25.61
CA TYR A 269 -12.11 -15.02 -26.97
C TYR A 269 -10.95 -14.42 -27.77
N ALA A 270 -10.45 -15.17 -28.72
CA ALA A 270 -9.62 -14.62 -29.78
C ALA A 270 -10.56 -13.90 -30.77
N THR A 271 -10.64 -12.58 -30.67
CA THR A 271 -11.24 -11.74 -31.71
C THR A 271 -10.19 -11.30 -32.68
#